data_295b0c17efa6b63f1c0fdf49f7ecbb0c
#
_entry.id   295b0c17efa6b63f1c0fdf49f7ecbb0c
#
_cell.length_a   1.000
_cell.length_b   1.000
_cell.length_c   1.000
_cell.angle_alpha   90.00
_cell.angle_beta   90.00
_cell.angle_gamma   90.00
#
_symmetry.space_group_name_H-M   'P 1'
#
loop_
_entity.id
_entity.type
_entity.pdbx_description
1 polymer ?
#
loop_
_entity_poly.entity_id
_entity_poly.type
_entity_poly.pdbx_seq_one_letter_code
_entity_poly.pdbx_strand_id
1 'polypeptide(L)'
;KGKRSNYLIVSADAGVDDWQVIAYQPQKMMAREVQTLVVLIFGIIAICIVTSVVASKAFSRFVVRDIERLRDNMQAVEEGNMELTVTSDAKDEVGSLIRGFGSMLGEINRLIHEVYESKLTQRKSEMTALQAQINPHFLYNSLSLINWKALEAGQQDISKITLALSSFYRTSLNRGKNVLTIEKEIENMKSYLEIQLCMHDNDFDVIMDIDEEILPYQTLNLLLQPLVENAIDHGIDLKEEGRGYIKIIGRKDDSNIYLTVEDNGVGIEPELLSSILEFKTKGYGVRNVNQRVQLYYGEEYCLRIESEVGKGTRCTINIPQVLKV
;
A
#
# COMPACT_ATOMS: atom_id res chain seq x y z
N LYS A 1 -82.40 61.83 22.38
CA LYS A 1 -81.65 60.58 22.63
C LYS A 1 -80.22 60.99 22.93
N GLY A 2 -79.89 61.14 24.26
CA GLY A 2 -78.53 61.54 24.72
C GLY A 2 -77.61 60.34 24.58
N LYS A 3 -76.48 60.52 23.87
CA LYS A 3 -75.33 59.59 23.95
C LYS A 3 -74.82 59.61 25.40
N ARG A 4 -74.98 58.51 26.16
CA ARG A 4 -74.33 58.31 27.44
C ARG A 4 -72.81 58.24 27.18
N SER A 5 -72.17 59.39 27.41
CA SER A 5 -70.67 59.37 27.48
C SER A 5 -70.36 58.92 28.91
N ASN A 6 -69.65 57.72 28.99
CA ASN A 6 -69.14 57.29 30.30
C ASN A 6 -68.02 58.19 30.73
N TYR A 7 -68.20 58.93 31.79
CA TYR A 7 -67.16 59.72 32.45
C TYR A 7 -66.85 59.08 33.80
N LEU A 8 -65.56 59.06 34.15
CA LEU A 8 -65.18 58.76 35.50
C LEU A 8 -65.33 60.07 36.27
N ILE A 9 -66.15 60.07 37.30
CA ILE A 9 -66.44 61.24 38.12
C ILE A 9 -65.87 60.99 39.50
N VAL A 10 -64.99 61.86 39.96
CA VAL A 10 -64.48 61.86 41.32
C VAL A 10 -64.92 63.18 41.98
N SER A 11 -65.59 63.10 43.12
CA SER A 11 -65.98 64.22 43.90
C SER A 11 -65.21 64.28 45.22
N ALA A 12 -64.70 65.45 45.59
CA ALA A 12 -64.08 65.69 46.88
C ALA A 12 -64.74 66.93 47.53
N ASP A 13 -64.85 66.88 48.83
CA ASP A 13 -65.37 68.01 49.61
C ASP A 13 -64.33 69.13 49.59
N ALA A 14 -64.77 70.35 49.29
CA ALA A 14 -63.88 71.52 49.21
C ALA A 14 -63.53 72.15 50.60
N GLY A 15 -64.13 71.64 51.67
CA GLY A 15 -63.86 72.12 53.04
C GLY A 15 -64.37 73.49 53.33
N VAL A 16 -65.22 74.11 52.48
CA VAL A 16 -65.87 75.42 52.65
C VAL A 16 -67.35 75.34 52.20
N ASP A 17 -68.29 75.59 53.12
CA ASP A 17 -69.71 75.69 52.85
C ASP A 17 -70.34 74.75 51.79
N ASP A 18 -70.48 73.51 52.09
CA ASP A 18 -71.13 72.51 51.22
C ASP A 18 -70.64 72.46 49.75
N TRP A 19 -69.47 72.97 49.38
CA TRP A 19 -68.92 72.98 48.06
C TRP A 19 -68.18 71.64 47.73
N GLN A 20 -68.55 70.98 46.65
CA GLN A 20 -67.87 69.78 46.16
C GLN A 20 -67.12 70.14 44.90
N VAL A 21 -65.87 69.75 44.82
CA VAL A 21 -65.09 69.78 43.58
C VAL A 21 -65.39 68.50 42.86
N ILE A 22 -65.91 68.60 41.65
CA ILE A 22 -66.19 67.42 40.80
C ILE A 22 -65.22 67.46 39.64
N ALA A 23 -64.31 66.46 39.60
CA ALA A 23 -63.47 66.23 38.46
C ALA A 23 -64.13 65.15 37.58
N TYR A 24 -64.21 65.36 36.26
CA TYR A 24 -64.67 64.39 35.36
C TYR A 24 -63.70 64.16 34.22
N GLN A 25 -63.47 62.91 33.87
CA GLN A 25 -62.58 62.54 32.79
C GLN A 25 -63.35 61.54 31.82
N PRO A 26 -63.36 61.80 30.54
CA PRO A 26 -64.00 60.87 29.59
C PRO A 26 -63.31 59.54 29.64
N GLN A 27 -64.05 58.44 29.92
CA GLN A 27 -63.48 57.05 29.95
C GLN A 27 -62.82 56.65 28.61
N LYS A 28 -63.27 57.25 27.50
CA LYS A 28 -62.70 57.03 26.18
C LYS A 28 -61.26 57.56 26.05
N MET A 29 -60.91 58.63 26.74
CA MET A 29 -59.53 59.17 26.75
C MET A 29 -58.56 58.21 27.48
N MET A 30 -58.95 57.73 28.66
CA MET A 30 -58.17 56.72 29.40
C MET A 30 -58.02 55.42 28.61
N ALA A 31 -59.12 54.95 28.01
CA ALA A 31 -59.10 53.73 27.18
C ALA A 31 -58.14 53.88 25.97
N ARG A 32 -58.06 55.08 25.39
CA ARG A 32 -57.14 55.34 24.25
C ARG A 32 -55.67 55.37 24.66
N GLU A 33 -55.37 55.96 25.81
CA GLU A 33 -54.00 55.99 26.38
C GLU A 33 -53.54 54.57 26.75
N VAL A 34 -54.41 53.79 27.41
CA VAL A 34 -54.14 52.39 27.75
C VAL A 34 -53.96 51.54 26.48
N GLN A 35 -54.82 51.73 25.45
CA GLN A 35 -54.65 51.03 24.16
C GLN A 35 -53.29 51.35 23.50
N THR A 36 -52.88 52.62 23.52
CA THR A 36 -51.57 53.05 22.99
C THR A 36 -50.42 52.35 23.70
N LEU A 37 -50.47 52.30 25.05
CA LEU A 37 -49.46 51.59 25.85
C LEU A 37 -49.45 50.08 25.55
N VAL A 38 -50.60 49.46 25.46
CA VAL A 38 -50.71 48.03 25.11
C VAL A 38 -50.11 47.73 23.75
N VAL A 39 -50.41 48.55 22.73
CA VAL A 39 -49.83 48.40 21.37
C VAL A 39 -48.32 48.56 21.39
N LEU A 40 -47.79 49.54 22.14
CA LEU A 40 -46.35 49.73 22.32
C LEU A 40 -45.66 48.53 22.99
N ILE A 41 -46.30 47.97 24.05
CA ILE A 41 -45.77 46.81 24.77
C ILE A 41 -45.74 45.58 23.80
N PHE A 42 -46.84 45.33 23.09
CA PHE A 42 -46.86 44.26 22.08
C PHE A 42 -45.83 44.47 20.96
N GLY A 43 -45.62 45.71 20.52
CA GLY A 43 -44.58 46.09 19.54
C GLY A 43 -43.16 45.77 20.06
N ILE A 44 -42.88 46.12 21.30
CA ILE A 44 -41.59 45.81 21.93
C ILE A 44 -41.36 44.30 22.06
N ILE A 45 -42.40 43.54 22.52
CA ILE A 45 -42.34 42.09 22.64
C ILE A 45 -42.09 41.46 21.28
N ALA A 46 -42.77 41.91 20.24
CA ALA A 46 -42.59 41.39 18.87
C ALA A 46 -41.15 41.63 18.36
N ILE A 47 -40.60 42.84 18.60
CA ILE A 47 -39.19 43.16 18.24
C ILE A 47 -38.21 42.26 19.00
N CYS A 48 -38.42 42.07 20.32
CA CYS A 48 -37.57 41.19 21.14
C CYS A 48 -37.61 39.72 20.65
N ILE A 49 -38.79 39.23 20.26
CA ILE A 49 -38.92 37.87 19.69
C ILE A 49 -38.15 37.76 18.36
N VAL A 50 -38.33 38.71 17.46
CA VAL A 50 -37.66 38.70 16.16
C VAL A 50 -36.14 38.78 16.32
N THR A 51 -35.64 39.70 17.18
CA THR A 51 -34.21 39.83 17.43
C THR A 51 -33.61 38.57 18.08
N SER A 52 -34.34 37.94 19.01
CA SER A 52 -33.93 36.69 19.64
C SER A 52 -33.82 35.53 18.64
N VAL A 53 -34.83 35.39 17.74
CA VAL A 53 -34.81 34.35 16.70
C VAL A 53 -33.65 34.58 15.71
N VAL A 54 -33.42 35.83 15.31
CA VAL A 54 -32.30 36.17 14.39
C VAL A 54 -30.95 35.88 15.06
N ALA A 55 -30.79 36.32 16.30
CA ALA A 55 -29.55 36.08 17.07
C ALA A 55 -29.31 34.56 17.27
N SER A 56 -30.36 33.80 17.64
CA SER A 56 -30.28 32.36 17.80
C SER A 56 -29.86 31.63 16.49
N LYS A 57 -30.46 32.00 15.36
CA LYS A 57 -30.08 31.43 14.06
C LYS A 57 -28.66 31.80 13.64
N ALA A 58 -28.22 33.02 13.90
CA ALA A 58 -26.85 33.46 13.65
C ALA A 58 -25.85 32.66 14.49
N PHE A 59 -26.09 32.55 15.81
CA PHE A 59 -25.26 31.77 16.72
C PHE A 59 -25.15 30.29 16.29
N SER A 60 -26.29 29.66 15.97
CA SER A 60 -26.31 28.28 15.47
C SER A 60 -25.50 28.09 14.18
N ARG A 61 -25.56 29.04 13.25
CA ARG A 61 -24.80 28.95 11.99
C ARG A 61 -23.30 29.14 12.14
N PHE A 62 -22.86 30.01 13.03
CA PHE A 62 -21.45 30.36 13.14
C PHE A 62 -20.69 29.51 14.16
N VAL A 63 -21.33 29.11 15.26
CA VAL A 63 -20.65 28.39 16.34
C VAL A 63 -20.97 26.90 16.33
N VAL A 64 -22.25 26.55 16.30
CA VAL A 64 -22.66 25.13 16.41
C VAL A 64 -22.19 24.33 15.22
N ARG A 65 -22.31 24.86 14.00
CA ARG A 65 -21.90 24.17 12.78
C ARG A 65 -20.41 23.86 12.75
N ASP A 66 -19.57 24.75 13.21
CA ASP A 66 -18.12 24.57 13.17
C ASP A 66 -17.66 23.54 14.23
N ILE A 67 -18.34 23.50 15.38
CA ILE A 67 -18.15 22.45 16.40
C ILE A 67 -18.62 21.08 15.89
N GLU A 68 -19.76 21.01 15.21
CA GLU A 68 -20.24 19.75 14.60
C GLU A 68 -19.26 19.23 13.54
N ARG A 69 -18.74 20.09 12.69
CA ARG A 69 -17.69 19.70 11.72
C ARG A 69 -16.43 19.18 12.38
N LEU A 70 -15.99 19.83 13.48
CA LEU A 70 -14.84 19.34 14.24
C LEU A 70 -15.11 17.96 14.82
N ARG A 71 -16.30 17.76 15.42
CA ARG A 71 -16.70 16.44 15.94
C ARG A 71 -16.70 15.38 14.84
N ASP A 72 -17.27 15.68 13.68
CA ASP A 72 -17.37 14.73 12.56
C ASP A 72 -15.97 14.39 12.01
N ASN A 73 -15.07 15.37 11.94
CA ASN A 73 -13.68 15.12 11.58
C ASN A 73 -12.95 14.26 12.62
N MET A 74 -13.17 14.50 13.92
CA MET A 74 -12.60 13.69 15.00
C MET A 74 -13.09 12.25 14.93
N GLN A 75 -14.38 12.05 14.68
CA GLN A 75 -14.95 10.71 14.50
C GLN A 75 -14.36 9.99 13.27
N ALA A 76 -14.19 10.68 12.15
CA ALA A 76 -13.58 10.09 10.96
C ALA A 76 -12.11 9.67 11.23
N VAL A 77 -11.37 10.44 12.03
CA VAL A 77 -10.01 10.08 12.47
C VAL A 77 -10.05 8.84 13.40
N GLU A 78 -11.01 8.76 14.32
CA GLU A 78 -11.20 7.59 15.18
C GLU A 78 -11.53 6.32 14.36
N GLU A 79 -12.27 6.46 13.27
CA GLU A 79 -12.58 5.39 12.31
C GLU A 79 -11.40 5.03 11.39
N GLY A 80 -10.24 5.69 11.55
CA GLY A 80 -8.98 5.39 10.87
C GLY A 80 -8.68 6.27 9.64
N ASN A 81 -9.52 7.25 9.31
CA ASN A 81 -9.23 8.19 8.23
C ASN A 81 -8.26 9.28 8.70
N MET A 82 -6.98 9.01 8.62
CA MET A 82 -5.91 9.93 9.06
C MET A 82 -5.50 10.97 8.00
N GLU A 83 -5.94 10.83 6.74
CA GLU A 83 -5.53 11.73 5.63
C GLU A 83 -6.38 13.01 5.54
N LEU A 84 -7.24 13.27 6.52
CA LEU A 84 -8.09 14.44 6.54
C LEU A 84 -7.28 15.72 6.74
N THR A 85 -7.55 16.72 5.91
CA THR A 85 -7.04 18.08 6.12
C THR A 85 -8.07 18.90 6.91
N VAL A 86 -7.74 19.25 8.15
CA VAL A 86 -8.62 20.02 9.04
C VAL A 86 -8.09 21.43 9.18
N THR A 87 -8.82 22.41 8.59
CA THR A 87 -8.45 23.85 8.63
C THR A 87 -9.67 24.71 8.94
N SER A 88 -9.45 25.92 9.46
CA SER A 88 -10.48 26.92 9.70
C SER A 88 -9.96 28.33 9.49
N ASP A 89 -10.73 29.17 8.80
CA ASP A 89 -10.45 30.58 8.58
C ASP A 89 -11.02 31.46 9.72
N ALA A 90 -11.77 30.88 10.66
CA ALA A 90 -12.32 31.59 11.80
C ALA A 90 -11.21 32.11 12.74
N LYS A 91 -11.33 33.36 13.19
CA LYS A 91 -10.35 34.02 14.06
C LYS A 91 -10.71 33.96 15.56
N ASP A 92 -11.77 33.23 15.87
CA ASP A 92 -12.26 33.01 17.23
C ASP A 92 -11.62 31.80 17.91
N GLU A 93 -12.05 31.49 19.13
CA GLU A 93 -11.58 30.37 19.94
C GLU A 93 -11.89 29.03 19.28
N VAL A 94 -13.03 28.90 18.57
CA VAL A 94 -13.42 27.68 17.86
C VAL A 94 -12.49 27.46 16.66
N GLY A 95 -12.21 28.50 15.88
CA GLY A 95 -11.23 28.44 14.79
C GLY A 95 -9.83 28.05 15.28
N SER A 96 -9.41 28.58 16.45
CA SER A 96 -8.14 28.20 17.08
C SER A 96 -8.10 26.72 17.45
N LEU A 97 -9.20 26.19 18.00
CA LEU A 97 -9.32 24.77 18.36
C LEU A 97 -9.24 23.87 17.11
N ILE A 98 -9.95 24.22 16.03
CA ILE A 98 -9.93 23.48 14.77
C ILE A 98 -8.52 23.44 14.17
N ARG A 99 -7.82 24.59 14.13
CA ARG A 99 -6.43 24.65 13.65
C ARG A 99 -5.48 23.83 14.53
N GLY A 100 -5.66 23.89 15.87
CA GLY A 100 -4.89 23.08 16.81
C GLY A 100 -5.06 21.58 16.59
N PHE A 101 -6.30 21.15 16.36
CA PHE A 101 -6.59 19.75 16.01
C PHE A 101 -5.95 19.35 14.67
N GLY A 102 -6.06 20.20 13.64
CA GLY A 102 -5.42 19.96 12.34
C GLY A 102 -3.89 19.84 12.44
N SER A 103 -3.26 20.72 13.24
CA SER A 103 -1.81 20.65 13.50
C SER A 103 -1.41 19.37 14.23
N MET A 104 -2.19 18.95 15.22
CA MET A 104 -1.97 17.68 15.95
C MET A 104 -2.09 16.49 15.02
N LEU A 105 -3.12 16.45 14.17
CA LEU A 105 -3.32 15.39 13.19
C LEU A 105 -2.15 15.32 12.19
N GLY A 106 -1.70 16.48 11.71
CA GLY A 106 -0.52 16.56 10.84
C GLY A 106 0.74 16.01 11.49
N GLU A 107 0.96 16.32 12.78
CA GLU A 107 2.12 15.80 13.53
C GLU A 107 2.01 14.28 13.77
N ILE A 108 0.81 13.78 14.08
CA ILE A 108 0.59 12.33 14.20
C ILE A 108 0.92 11.62 12.89
N ASN A 109 0.45 12.12 11.74
CA ASN A 109 0.74 11.54 10.43
C ASN A 109 2.23 11.56 10.11
N ARG A 110 2.93 12.66 10.44
CA ARG A 110 4.39 12.76 10.30
C ARG A 110 5.11 11.69 11.13
N LEU A 111 4.71 11.53 12.39
CA LEU A 111 5.30 10.52 13.29
C LEU A 111 5.03 9.08 12.83
N ILE A 112 3.81 8.80 12.34
CA ILE A 112 3.47 7.48 11.76
C ILE A 112 4.39 7.17 10.58
N HIS A 113 4.56 8.14 9.67
CA HIS A 113 5.44 7.98 8.51
C HIS A 113 6.89 7.76 8.92
N GLU A 114 7.41 8.54 9.86
CA GLU A 114 8.78 8.41 10.39
C GLU A 114 9.02 7.03 11.05
N VAL A 115 8.07 6.55 11.85
CA VAL A 115 8.13 5.22 12.48
C VAL A 115 8.11 4.12 11.41
N TYR A 116 7.27 4.27 10.38
CA TYR A 116 7.19 3.30 9.29
C TYR A 116 8.51 3.22 8.52
N GLU A 117 9.08 4.35 8.10
CA GLU A 117 10.37 4.44 7.42
C GLU A 117 11.52 3.88 8.28
N SER A 118 11.52 4.19 9.58
CA SER A 118 12.50 3.66 10.53
C SER A 118 12.43 2.14 10.62
N LYS A 119 11.22 1.57 10.71
CA LYS A 119 11.02 0.10 10.72
C LYS A 119 11.45 -0.57 9.42
N LEU A 120 11.19 0.06 8.26
CA LEU A 120 11.65 -0.46 6.97
C LEU A 120 13.17 -0.49 6.91
N THR A 121 13.83 0.58 7.34
CA THR A 121 15.29 0.69 7.38
C THR A 121 15.89 -0.33 8.35
N GLN A 122 15.30 -0.51 9.52
CA GLN A 122 15.72 -1.52 10.49
C GLN A 122 15.61 -2.94 9.90
N ARG A 123 14.47 -3.30 9.33
CA ARG A 123 14.29 -4.62 8.68
C ARG A 123 15.27 -4.87 7.56
N LYS A 124 15.54 -3.85 6.73
CA LYS A 124 16.55 -3.94 5.67
C LYS A 124 17.95 -4.17 6.24
N SER A 125 18.30 -3.47 7.32
CA SER A 125 19.58 -3.64 8.01
C SER A 125 19.73 -5.02 8.66
N GLU A 126 18.68 -5.51 9.33
CA GLU A 126 18.64 -6.85 9.93
C GLU A 126 18.79 -7.93 8.84
N MET A 127 18.10 -7.79 7.70
CA MET A 127 18.22 -8.72 6.58
C MET A 127 19.63 -8.70 5.98
N THR A 128 20.23 -7.51 5.84
CA THR A 128 21.60 -7.36 5.36
C THR A 128 22.61 -7.99 6.34
N ALA A 129 22.41 -7.82 7.65
CA ALA A 129 23.23 -8.44 8.69
C ALA A 129 23.13 -9.97 8.69
N LEU A 130 21.92 -10.51 8.52
CA LEU A 130 21.71 -11.96 8.40
C LEU A 130 22.39 -12.52 7.14
N GLN A 131 22.28 -11.85 6.00
CA GLN A 131 22.98 -12.23 4.77
C GLN A 131 24.51 -12.18 4.92
N ALA A 132 25.04 -11.21 5.69
CA ALA A 132 26.47 -11.07 5.95
C ALA A 132 27.03 -12.16 6.88
N GLN A 133 26.19 -12.91 7.60
CA GLN A 133 26.64 -14.05 8.42
C GLN A 133 27.22 -15.20 7.59
N ILE A 134 26.80 -15.32 6.31
CA ILE A 134 27.51 -16.17 5.36
C ILE A 134 28.75 -15.38 4.92
N ASN A 135 29.93 -15.75 5.42
CA ASN A 135 31.18 -15.12 4.98
C ASN A 135 31.56 -15.61 3.58
N PRO A 136 31.30 -14.82 2.51
CA PRO A 136 31.57 -15.27 1.14
C PRO A 136 33.06 -15.54 0.91
N HIS A 137 33.92 -14.78 1.56
CA HIS A 137 35.36 -14.92 1.44
C HIS A 137 35.87 -16.24 2.04
N PHE A 138 35.32 -16.67 3.18
CA PHE A 138 35.64 -17.97 3.75
C PHE A 138 35.24 -19.11 2.82
N LEU A 139 34.03 -19.01 2.24
CA LEU A 139 33.51 -20.01 1.30
C LEU A 139 34.42 -20.12 0.05
N TYR A 140 34.79 -18.99 -0.57
CA TYR A 140 35.64 -19.00 -1.75
C TYR A 140 37.04 -19.53 -1.44
N ASN A 141 37.62 -19.16 -0.31
CA ASN A 141 38.95 -19.66 0.09
C ASN A 141 38.91 -21.17 0.34
N SER A 142 37.84 -21.66 0.97
CA SER A 142 37.68 -23.11 1.22
C SER A 142 37.54 -23.87 -0.09
N LEU A 143 36.69 -23.39 -1.03
CA LEU A 143 36.52 -23.99 -2.35
C LEU A 143 37.85 -23.94 -3.16
N SER A 144 38.57 -22.82 -3.09
CA SER A 144 39.88 -22.69 -3.78
C SER A 144 40.90 -23.69 -3.23
N LEU A 145 40.92 -23.92 -1.92
CA LEU A 145 41.81 -24.93 -1.30
C LEU A 145 41.41 -26.35 -1.74
N ILE A 146 40.09 -26.67 -1.78
CA ILE A 146 39.62 -27.98 -2.25
C ILE A 146 40.01 -28.19 -3.71
N ASN A 147 39.83 -27.19 -4.57
CA ASN A 147 40.22 -27.24 -5.98
C ASN A 147 41.73 -27.51 -6.14
N TRP A 148 42.58 -26.78 -5.38
CA TRP A 148 43.98 -26.99 -5.45
C TRP A 148 44.40 -28.41 -5.02
N LYS A 149 43.80 -28.94 -3.95
CA LYS A 149 44.03 -30.32 -3.48
C LYS A 149 43.54 -31.36 -4.47
N ALA A 150 42.41 -31.11 -5.15
CA ALA A 150 41.90 -32.00 -6.20
C ALA A 150 42.87 -32.08 -7.40
N LEU A 151 43.42 -30.93 -7.83
CA LEU A 151 44.41 -30.87 -8.91
C LEU A 151 45.71 -31.57 -8.50
N GLU A 152 46.21 -31.38 -7.26
CA GLU A 152 47.40 -32.06 -6.73
C GLU A 152 47.23 -33.58 -6.71
N ALA A 153 45.99 -34.06 -6.43
CA ALA A 153 45.66 -35.48 -6.42
C ALA A 153 45.25 -36.04 -7.80
N GLY A 154 45.30 -35.23 -8.85
CA GLY A 154 44.90 -35.65 -10.21
C GLY A 154 43.40 -35.88 -10.39
N GLN A 155 42.55 -35.42 -9.46
CA GLN A 155 41.10 -35.60 -9.44
C GLN A 155 40.42 -34.46 -10.20
N GLN A 156 40.36 -34.57 -11.52
CA GLN A 156 39.81 -33.51 -12.41
C GLN A 156 38.32 -33.25 -12.19
N ASP A 157 37.55 -34.29 -11.91
CA ASP A 157 36.09 -34.16 -11.69
C ASP A 157 35.80 -33.35 -10.40
N ILE A 158 36.54 -33.59 -9.31
CA ILE A 158 36.44 -32.81 -8.08
C ILE A 158 36.82 -31.36 -8.33
N SER A 159 37.89 -31.12 -9.09
CA SER A 159 38.32 -29.76 -9.47
C SER A 159 37.21 -29.03 -10.25
N LYS A 160 36.61 -29.70 -11.24
CA LYS A 160 35.54 -29.14 -12.08
C LYS A 160 34.32 -28.75 -11.26
N ILE A 161 33.81 -29.66 -10.41
CA ILE A 161 32.68 -29.38 -9.50
C ILE A 161 33.01 -28.21 -8.56
N THR A 162 34.21 -28.19 -7.98
CA THR A 162 34.60 -27.15 -7.04
C THR A 162 34.70 -25.77 -7.70
N LEU A 163 35.15 -25.69 -8.94
CA LEU A 163 35.19 -24.46 -9.73
C LEU A 163 33.76 -24.01 -10.08
N ALA A 164 32.88 -24.91 -10.51
CA ALA A 164 31.49 -24.60 -10.80
C ALA A 164 30.77 -24.08 -9.56
N LEU A 165 30.98 -24.72 -8.39
CA LEU A 165 30.40 -24.31 -7.11
C LEU A 165 30.93 -22.94 -6.68
N SER A 166 32.22 -22.65 -6.86
CA SER A 166 32.82 -21.35 -6.58
C SER A 166 32.23 -20.25 -7.47
N SER A 167 32.05 -20.52 -8.77
CA SER A 167 31.43 -19.61 -9.73
C SER A 167 29.97 -19.34 -9.38
N PHE A 168 29.21 -20.40 -9.10
CA PHE A 168 27.81 -20.31 -8.68
C PHE A 168 27.61 -19.43 -7.44
N TYR A 169 28.37 -19.67 -6.35
CA TYR A 169 28.25 -18.85 -5.14
C TYR A 169 28.67 -17.41 -5.38
N ARG A 170 29.67 -17.14 -6.23
CA ARG A 170 30.11 -15.78 -6.57
C ARG A 170 29.03 -14.96 -7.24
N THR A 171 28.29 -15.56 -8.18
CA THR A 171 27.19 -14.91 -8.88
C THR A 171 25.93 -14.83 -8.03
N SER A 172 25.57 -15.91 -7.32
CA SER A 172 24.35 -15.99 -6.48
C SER A 172 24.39 -15.01 -5.30
N LEU A 173 25.52 -14.89 -4.60
CA LEU A 173 25.67 -13.97 -3.47
C LEU A 173 25.76 -12.49 -3.91
N ASN A 174 26.12 -12.21 -5.15
CA ASN A 174 26.12 -10.90 -5.84
C ASN A 174 26.22 -9.66 -4.92
N ARG A 175 26.93 -9.78 -3.79
CA ARG A 175 27.05 -8.74 -2.75
C ARG A 175 25.70 -8.14 -2.29
N GLY A 176 24.64 -8.94 -2.28
CA GLY A 176 23.29 -8.50 -1.90
C GLY A 176 22.56 -7.66 -2.95
N LYS A 177 23.04 -7.60 -4.20
CA LYS A 177 22.32 -6.92 -5.29
C LYS A 177 21.23 -7.84 -5.86
N ASN A 178 20.02 -7.34 -5.92
CA ASN A 178 18.87 -8.08 -6.44
C ASN A 178 18.81 -8.14 -7.99
N VAL A 179 19.63 -7.34 -8.68
CA VAL A 179 19.61 -7.17 -10.13
C VAL A 179 21.01 -7.38 -10.69
N LEU A 180 21.08 -8.07 -11.82
CA LEU A 180 22.31 -8.33 -12.58
C LEU A 180 22.01 -8.32 -14.09
N THR A 181 23.02 -8.50 -14.94
CA THR A 181 22.80 -8.68 -16.38
C THR A 181 22.36 -10.11 -16.70
N ILE A 182 21.58 -10.27 -17.78
CA ILE A 182 21.20 -11.62 -18.27
C ILE A 182 22.43 -12.47 -18.53
N GLU A 183 23.52 -11.90 -19.03
CA GLU A 183 24.80 -12.58 -19.18
C GLU A 183 25.24 -13.30 -17.88
N LYS A 184 25.18 -12.59 -16.75
CA LYS A 184 25.56 -13.14 -15.44
C LYS A 184 24.58 -14.16 -14.90
N GLU A 185 23.28 -13.99 -15.18
CA GLU A 185 22.27 -14.99 -14.82
C GLU A 185 22.51 -16.30 -15.61
N ILE A 186 22.83 -16.18 -16.90
CA ILE A 186 23.17 -17.33 -17.74
C ILE A 186 24.50 -17.99 -17.29
N GLU A 187 25.53 -17.21 -16.92
CA GLU A 187 26.76 -17.75 -16.32
C GLU A 187 26.49 -18.53 -15.03
N ASN A 188 25.63 -17.97 -14.18
CA ASN A 188 25.18 -18.63 -12.95
C ASN A 188 24.47 -19.93 -13.25
N MET A 189 23.56 -19.93 -14.23
CA MET A 189 22.80 -21.10 -14.67
C MET A 189 23.71 -22.18 -15.25
N LYS A 190 24.71 -21.82 -16.07
CA LYS A 190 25.72 -22.76 -16.55
C LYS A 190 26.47 -23.46 -15.41
N SER A 191 26.94 -22.67 -14.43
CA SER A 191 27.64 -23.22 -13.27
C SER A 191 26.74 -24.15 -12.43
N TYR A 192 25.47 -23.78 -12.24
CA TYR A 192 24.49 -24.60 -11.53
C TYR A 192 24.23 -25.93 -12.26
N LEU A 193 23.95 -25.87 -13.56
CA LEU A 193 23.68 -27.06 -14.38
C LEU A 193 24.90 -27.98 -14.48
N GLU A 194 26.12 -27.45 -14.48
CA GLU A 194 27.35 -28.26 -14.44
C GLU A 194 27.45 -29.09 -13.15
N ILE A 195 27.03 -28.48 -12.01
CA ILE A 195 26.96 -29.19 -10.73
C ILE A 195 25.89 -30.28 -10.80
N GLN A 196 24.69 -29.94 -11.29
CA GLN A 196 23.57 -30.88 -11.38
C GLN A 196 23.87 -32.06 -12.30
N LEU A 197 24.49 -31.83 -13.48
CA LEU A 197 24.92 -32.90 -14.37
C LEU A 197 25.86 -33.86 -13.67
N CYS A 198 26.79 -33.36 -12.88
CA CYS A 198 27.70 -34.21 -12.13
C CYS A 198 26.99 -35.01 -11.01
N MET A 199 26.00 -34.43 -10.36
CA MET A 199 25.20 -35.07 -9.29
C MET A 199 24.31 -36.20 -9.88
N HIS A 200 23.88 -36.06 -11.12
CA HIS A 200 23.00 -37.01 -11.83
C HIS A 200 23.78 -37.88 -12.84
N ASP A 201 25.09 -38.08 -12.65
CA ASP A 201 25.93 -38.92 -13.52
C ASP A 201 25.81 -38.58 -15.02
N ASN A 202 25.50 -37.32 -15.36
CA ASN A 202 25.24 -36.82 -16.73
C ASN A 202 24.03 -37.52 -17.42
N ASP A 203 22.97 -37.81 -16.68
CA ASP A 203 21.83 -38.60 -17.21
C ASP A 203 20.81 -37.73 -17.98
N PHE A 204 21.00 -36.42 -18.06
CA PHE A 204 20.21 -35.51 -18.91
C PHE A 204 21.09 -34.60 -19.77
N ASP A 205 20.49 -34.02 -20.82
CA ASP A 205 21.15 -33.06 -21.71
C ASP A 205 20.77 -31.63 -21.39
N VAL A 206 21.72 -30.69 -21.55
CA VAL A 206 21.49 -29.26 -21.40
C VAL A 206 21.67 -28.54 -22.72
N ILE A 207 20.66 -27.78 -23.13
CA ILE A 207 20.65 -27.00 -24.38
C ILE A 207 20.48 -25.53 -24.04
N MET A 208 21.45 -24.69 -24.41
CA MET A 208 21.41 -23.24 -24.28
C MET A 208 21.18 -22.59 -25.64
N ASP A 209 20.05 -21.89 -25.78
CA ASP A 209 19.63 -21.23 -27.01
C ASP A 209 19.27 -19.78 -26.71
N ILE A 210 20.31 -18.95 -26.54
CA ILE A 210 20.21 -17.58 -26.02
C ILE A 210 20.68 -16.60 -27.10
N ASP A 211 19.85 -15.64 -27.45
CA ASP A 211 20.23 -14.53 -28.32
C ASP A 211 21.27 -13.66 -27.65
N GLU A 212 22.40 -13.42 -28.29
CA GLU A 212 23.48 -12.59 -27.73
C GLU A 212 23.02 -11.14 -27.45
N GLU A 213 22.06 -10.65 -28.21
CA GLU A 213 21.53 -9.31 -28.07
C GLU A 213 20.82 -9.03 -26.74
N ILE A 214 20.37 -10.07 -26.01
CA ILE A 214 19.71 -9.89 -24.71
C ILE A 214 20.69 -9.86 -23.54
N LEU A 215 21.91 -10.29 -23.71
CA LEU A 215 22.90 -10.45 -22.65
C LEU A 215 23.19 -9.17 -21.84
N PRO A 216 23.22 -7.96 -22.45
CA PRO A 216 23.51 -6.71 -21.71
C PRO A 216 22.34 -6.21 -20.85
N TYR A 217 21.12 -6.72 -21.08
CA TYR A 217 19.94 -6.26 -20.34
C TYR A 217 19.94 -6.76 -18.90
N GLN A 218 19.22 -6.01 -18.04
CA GLN A 218 19.09 -6.37 -16.63
C GLN A 218 17.99 -7.37 -16.37
N THR A 219 18.22 -8.25 -15.40
CA THR A 219 17.25 -9.19 -14.88
C THR A 219 17.39 -9.32 -13.36
N LEU A 220 16.41 -9.94 -12.70
CA LEU A 220 16.49 -10.28 -11.30
C LEU A 220 17.48 -11.44 -11.08
N ASN A 221 18.26 -11.33 -10.01
CA ASN A 221 19.19 -12.38 -9.59
C ASN A 221 18.43 -13.67 -9.22
N LEU A 222 18.92 -14.82 -9.62
CA LEU A 222 18.34 -16.13 -9.35
C LEU A 222 16.88 -16.23 -9.85
N LEU A 223 16.64 -15.79 -11.09
CA LEU A 223 15.31 -15.83 -11.72
C LEU A 223 15.05 -17.19 -12.39
N LEU A 224 16.05 -17.74 -13.08
CA LEU A 224 15.95 -19.00 -13.81
C LEU A 224 16.16 -20.21 -12.91
N GLN A 225 16.97 -20.10 -11.85
CA GLN A 225 17.34 -21.24 -11.00
C GLN A 225 16.13 -22.01 -10.45
N PRO A 226 15.08 -21.38 -9.86
CA PRO A 226 13.95 -22.14 -9.33
C PRO A 226 13.16 -22.88 -10.41
N LEU A 227 13.18 -22.39 -11.67
CA LEU A 227 12.54 -23.07 -12.78
C LEU A 227 13.33 -24.31 -13.23
N VAL A 228 14.65 -24.18 -13.24
CA VAL A 228 15.55 -25.29 -13.56
C VAL A 228 15.53 -26.35 -12.46
N GLU A 229 15.51 -25.94 -11.18
CA GLU A 229 15.33 -26.87 -10.05
C GLU A 229 14.04 -27.67 -10.19
N ASN A 230 12.92 -27.00 -10.48
CA ASN A 230 11.64 -27.70 -10.69
C ASN A 230 11.68 -28.63 -11.91
N ALA A 231 12.35 -28.25 -13.00
CA ALA A 231 12.51 -29.08 -14.18
C ALA A 231 13.31 -30.35 -13.88
N ILE A 232 14.34 -30.27 -13.02
CA ILE A 232 15.11 -31.44 -12.58
C ILE A 232 14.25 -32.28 -11.62
N ASP A 233 13.90 -31.75 -10.45
CA ASP A 233 13.32 -32.50 -9.33
C ASP A 233 11.92 -33.06 -9.64
N HIS A 234 11.14 -32.35 -10.43
CA HIS A 234 9.74 -32.71 -10.73
C HIS A 234 9.50 -33.13 -12.18
N GLY A 235 10.44 -32.86 -13.07
CA GLY A 235 10.36 -33.24 -14.47
C GLY A 235 11.25 -34.45 -14.79
N ILE A 236 12.56 -34.25 -14.74
CA ILE A 236 13.57 -35.20 -15.21
C ILE A 236 13.71 -36.38 -14.25
N ASP A 237 13.83 -36.15 -12.93
CA ASP A 237 14.06 -37.20 -11.92
C ASP A 237 12.90 -38.20 -11.82
N LEU A 238 11.70 -37.76 -12.18
CA LEU A 238 10.51 -38.62 -12.19
C LEU A 238 10.28 -39.34 -13.52
N LYS A 239 11.13 -39.11 -14.52
CA LYS A 239 11.01 -39.73 -15.83
C LYS A 239 11.56 -41.15 -15.83
N GLU A 240 10.70 -42.13 -16.05
CA GLU A 240 11.07 -43.58 -16.03
C GLU A 240 11.80 -44.04 -17.28
N GLU A 241 11.49 -43.43 -18.45
CA GLU A 241 12.02 -43.89 -19.73
C GLU A 241 12.60 -42.74 -20.57
N GLY A 242 13.73 -43.02 -21.22
CA GLY A 242 14.39 -42.11 -22.15
C GLY A 242 15.20 -41.02 -21.47
N ARG A 243 16.16 -40.48 -22.22
CA ARG A 243 17.06 -39.41 -21.69
C ARG A 243 16.33 -38.10 -21.54
N GLY A 244 16.51 -37.44 -20.38
CA GLY A 244 15.99 -36.12 -20.11
C GLY A 244 16.73 -35.04 -20.88
N TYR A 245 16.07 -33.88 -21.11
CA TYR A 245 16.76 -32.67 -21.48
C TYR A 245 16.14 -31.45 -20.77
N ILE A 246 16.98 -30.46 -20.56
CA ILE A 246 16.58 -29.11 -20.13
C ILE A 246 17.07 -28.12 -21.18
N LYS A 247 16.16 -27.34 -21.74
CA LYS A 247 16.46 -26.29 -22.69
C LYS A 247 16.19 -24.93 -22.13
N ILE A 248 17.20 -24.04 -22.13
CA ILE A 248 17.07 -22.64 -21.73
C ILE A 248 17.09 -21.79 -22.99
N ILE A 249 16.03 -21.00 -23.19
CA ILE A 249 15.82 -20.17 -24.36
C ILE A 249 15.75 -18.71 -23.93
N GLY A 250 16.47 -17.83 -24.60
CA GLY A 250 16.40 -16.39 -24.42
C GLY A 250 16.10 -15.69 -25.74
N ARG A 251 15.04 -14.93 -25.79
CA ARG A 251 14.59 -14.18 -26.97
C ARG A 251 14.12 -12.79 -26.59
N LYS A 252 14.07 -11.87 -27.53
CA LYS A 252 13.41 -10.58 -27.37
C LYS A 252 12.48 -10.27 -28.53
N ASP A 253 11.48 -9.45 -28.27
CA ASP A 253 10.72 -8.72 -29.28
C ASP A 253 11.02 -7.21 -29.21
N ASP A 254 10.16 -6.37 -29.74
CA ASP A 254 10.37 -4.90 -29.76
C ASP A 254 10.35 -4.27 -28.36
N SER A 255 9.73 -4.88 -27.37
CA SER A 255 9.46 -4.29 -26.05
C SER A 255 9.92 -5.17 -24.87
N ASN A 256 9.93 -6.47 -25.05
CA ASN A 256 10.10 -7.45 -23.98
C ASN A 256 11.25 -8.42 -24.25
N ILE A 257 11.71 -9.04 -23.17
CA ILE A 257 12.62 -10.19 -23.21
C ILE A 257 11.89 -11.39 -22.62
N TYR A 258 12.03 -12.53 -23.28
CA TYR A 258 11.44 -13.80 -22.88
C TYR A 258 12.55 -14.77 -22.51
N LEU A 259 12.52 -15.22 -21.25
CA LEU A 259 13.40 -16.25 -20.73
C LEU A 259 12.59 -17.51 -20.49
N THR A 260 12.93 -18.59 -21.14
CA THR A 260 12.16 -19.85 -21.10
C THR A 260 13.04 -20.99 -20.61
N VAL A 261 12.50 -21.79 -19.70
CA VAL A 261 13.03 -23.09 -19.31
C VAL A 261 12.05 -24.16 -19.77
N GLU A 262 12.52 -25.10 -20.53
CA GLU A 262 11.76 -26.22 -21.08
C GLU A 262 12.41 -27.55 -20.70
N ASP A 263 11.63 -28.50 -20.24
CA ASP A 263 12.03 -29.89 -19.98
C ASP A 263 11.14 -30.87 -20.75
N ASN A 264 11.64 -32.08 -20.94
CA ASN A 264 10.90 -33.22 -21.51
C ASN A 264 10.57 -34.25 -20.42
N GLY A 265 10.33 -33.81 -19.21
CA GLY A 265 9.98 -34.63 -18.06
C GLY A 265 8.56 -35.21 -18.11
N VAL A 266 8.05 -35.58 -16.96
CA VAL A 266 6.72 -36.20 -16.83
C VAL A 266 5.55 -35.23 -17.09
N GLY A 267 5.78 -33.91 -17.10
CA GLY A 267 4.73 -32.93 -17.25
C GLY A 267 3.89 -32.77 -15.97
N ILE A 268 2.88 -31.91 -16.05
CA ILE A 268 2.02 -31.53 -14.94
C ILE A 268 0.56 -31.83 -15.28
N GLU A 269 -0.15 -32.46 -14.36
CA GLU A 269 -1.60 -32.70 -14.48
C GLU A 269 -2.38 -31.39 -14.60
N PRO A 270 -3.41 -31.30 -15.48
CA PRO A 270 -4.16 -30.06 -15.72
C PRO A 270 -4.79 -29.46 -14.45
N GLU A 271 -5.25 -30.32 -13.53
CA GLU A 271 -5.83 -29.89 -12.25
C GLU A 271 -4.78 -29.21 -11.34
N LEU A 272 -3.57 -29.73 -11.32
CA LEU A 272 -2.46 -29.16 -10.58
C LEU A 272 -1.94 -27.89 -11.26
N LEU A 273 -1.82 -27.88 -12.58
CA LEU A 273 -1.35 -26.74 -13.36
C LEU A 273 -2.19 -25.48 -13.09
N SER A 274 -3.52 -25.62 -13.03
CA SER A 274 -4.44 -24.51 -12.72
C SER A 274 -4.24 -23.93 -11.31
N SER A 275 -3.74 -24.72 -10.37
CA SER A 275 -3.58 -24.34 -8.95
C SER A 275 -2.16 -23.87 -8.59
N ILE A 276 -1.15 -24.11 -9.44
CA ILE A 276 0.26 -23.79 -9.15
C ILE A 276 0.47 -22.30 -8.95
N LEU A 277 -0.17 -21.44 -9.74
CA LEU A 277 -0.09 -20.00 -9.66
C LEU A 277 -1.11 -19.42 -8.67
N GLU A 278 -2.11 -20.19 -8.25
CA GLU A 278 -3.09 -19.82 -7.25
C GLU A 278 -2.61 -20.13 -5.83
N PHE A 279 -3.15 -19.41 -4.82
CA PHE A 279 -2.66 -19.34 -3.43
C PHE A 279 -2.71 -20.65 -2.62
N LYS A 280 -3.02 -21.83 -3.18
CA LYS A 280 -3.42 -23.03 -2.42
C LYS A 280 -2.45 -24.21 -2.38
N THR A 281 -1.31 -24.18 -3.07
CA THR A 281 -0.39 -25.33 -3.15
C THR A 281 0.98 -25.08 -2.52
N LYS A 282 1.66 -26.17 -2.08
CA LYS A 282 2.98 -26.14 -1.41
C LYS A 282 4.18 -25.83 -2.33
N GLY A 283 3.98 -25.51 -3.60
CA GLY A 283 5.04 -25.18 -4.56
C GLY A 283 5.56 -23.75 -4.42
N TYR A 284 6.51 -23.52 -3.52
CA TYR A 284 7.03 -22.17 -3.22
C TYR A 284 7.91 -21.56 -4.34
N GLY A 285 8.62 -22.36 -5.16
CA GLY A 285 9.62 -21.88 -6.10
C GLY A 285 9.05 -21.04 -7.25
N VAL A 286 8.17 -21.63 -8.05
CA VAL A 286 7.56 -21.00 -9.24
C VAL A 286 6.72 -19.77 -8.89
N ARG A 287 5.93 -19.88 -7.84
CA ARG A 287 5.11 -18.77 -7.34
C ARG A 287 5.96 -17.60 -6.87
N ASN A 288 7.05 -17.86 -6.14
CA ASN A 288 7.97 -16.83 -5.69
C ASN A 288 8.60 -16.09 -6.88
N VAL A 289 8.95 -16.81 -7.95
CA VAL A 289 9.45 -16.20 -9.19
C VAL A 289 8.41 -15.25 -9.77
N ASN A 290 7.17 -15.70 -9.95
CA ASN A 290 6.09 -14.85 -10.48
C ASN A 290 5.84 -13.61 -9.64
N GLN A 291 5.74 -13.75 -8.32
CA GLN A 291 5.57 -12.62 -7.40
C GLN A 291 6.75 -11.64 -7.45
N ARG A 292 7.99 -12.12 -7.51
CA ARG A 292 9.18 -11.26 -7.63
C ARG A 292 9.18 -10.47 -8.92
N VAL A 293 8.80 -11.09 -10.04
CA VAL A 293 8.69 -10.43 -11.35
C VAL A 293 7.64 -9.33 -11.30
N GLN A 294 6.42 -9.63 -10.83
CA GLN A 294 5.33 -8.67 -10.73
C GLN A 294 5.65 -7.50 -9.77
N LEU A 295 6.23 -7.79 -8.60
CA LEU A 295 6.60 -6.76 -7.63
C LEU A 295 7.69 -5.82 -8.15
N TYR A 296 8.58 -6.30 -9.02
CA TYR A 296 9.71 -5.50 -9.49
C TYR A 296 9.42 -4.77 -10.80
N TYR A 297 8.74 -5.42 -11.75
CA TYR A 297 8.52 -4.90 -13.11
C TYR A 297 7.09 -4.39 -13.36
N GLY A 298 6.10 -4.84 -12.57
CA GLY A 298 4.68 -4.53 -12.75
C GLY A 298 3.84 -5.78 -12.99
N GLU A 299 2.52 -5.65 -12.81
CA GLU A 299 1.58 -6.79 -12.92
C GLU A 299 1.43 -7.34 -14.34
N GLU A 300 1.79 -6.58 -15.36
CA GLU A 300 1.82 -6.98 -16.76
C GLU A 300 2.92 -8.00 -17.09
N TYR A 301 3.96 -8.09 -16.26
CA TYR A 301 5.04 -9.04 -16.38
C TYR A 301 4.79 -10.26 -15.51
N CYS A 302 4.83 -11.44 -16.11
CA CYS A 302 4.46 -12.65 -15.38
C CYS A 302 5.18 -13.89 -15.90
N LEU A 303 5.11 -14.96 -15.13
CA LEU A 303 5.50 -16.30 -15.51
C LEU A 303 4.31 -17.02 -16.13
N ARG A 304 4.50 -17.60 -17.31
CA ARG A 304 3.56 -18.52 -17.97
C ARG A 304 4.08 -19.93 -17.90
N ILE A 305 3.20 -20.90 -17.66
CA ILE A 305 3.51 -22.32 -17.60
C ILE A 305 2.63 -23.04 -18.59
N GLU A 306 3.24 -23.81 -19.46
CA GLU A 306 2.60 -24.70 -20.40
C GLU A 306 3.12 -26.13 -20.14
N SER A 307 2.25 -27.09 -19.92
CA SER A 307 2.64 -28.45 -19.60
C SER A 307 1.65 -29.46 -20.15
N GLU A 308 2.16 -30.58 -20.55
CA GLU A 308 1.37 -31.74 -20.99
C GLU A 308 1.98 -33.00 -20.41
N VAL A 309 1.14 -33.84 -19.79
CA VAL A 309 1.56 -35.10 -19.17
C VAL A 309 2.27 -35.98 -20.16
N GLY A 310 3.45 -36.46 -19.80
CA GLY A 310 4.32 -37.31 -20.65
C GLY A 310 5.11 -36.56 -21.73
N LYS A 311 4.94 -35.22 -21.88
CA LYS A 311 5.70 -34.44 -22.86
C LYS A 311 6.67 -33.44 -22.21
N GLY A 312 6.40 -33.02 -20.97
CA GLY A 312 7.24 -32.11 -20.22
C GLY A 312 6.57 -30.77 -19.90
N THR A 313 7.37 -29.79 -19.47
CA THR A 313 6.91 -28.46 -19.03
C THR A 313 7.73 -27.35 -19.67
N ARG A 314 7.07 -26.26 -20.02
CA ARG A 314 7.68 -25.01 -20.49
C ARG A 314 7.27 -23.86 -19.60
N CYS A 315 8.24 -23.23 -18.97
CA CYS A 315 8.07 -22.05 -18.12
C CYS A 315 8.68 -20.84 -18.82
N THR A 316 7.88 -19.82 -19.13
CA THR A 316 8.32 -18.61 -19.83
C THR A 316 8.08 -17.38 -18.97
N ILE A 317 9.13 -16.61 -18.69
CA ILE A 317 9.08 -15.31 -17.99
C ILE A 317 9.22 -14.22 -19.04
N ASN A 318 8.33 -13.22 -19.02
CA ASN A 318 8.51 -11.98 -19.75
C ASN A 318 8.97 -10.86 -18.81
N ILE A 319 9.96 -10.07 -19.26
CA ILE A 319 10.49 -8.91 -18.55
C ILE A 319 10.73 -7.75 -19.53
N PRO A 320 10.74 -6.48 -19.07
CA PRO A 320 11.02 -5.34 -19.94
C PRO A 320 12.49 -5.28 -20.35
N GLN A 321 12.77 -4.61 -21.45
CA GLN A 321 14.13 -4.34 -21.92
C GLN A 321 14.74 -3.18 -21.13
N VAL A 322 15.43 -3.48 -20.02
CA VAL A 322 16.14 -2.50 -19.19
C VAL A 322 17.63 -2.66 -19.36
N LEU A 323 18.29 -1.68 -19.97
CA LEU A 323 19.75 -1.66 -20.06
C LEU A 323 20.37 -1.20 -18.76
N LYS A 324 21.55 -1.72 -18.46
CA LYS A 324 22.36 -1.24 -17.36
C LYS A 324 22.89 0.16 -17.70
N VAL A 325 22.42 1.18 -16.98
CA VAL A 325 22.97 2.54 -17.02
C VAL A 325 24.31 2.59 -16.29
#